data_e2d31398b9ad3bdca61ce9cb68ea0e3b
#
_entry.id   e2d31398b9ad3bdca61ce9cb68ea0e3b
#
_cell.length_a   1.000
_cell.length_b   1.000
_cell.length_c   1.000
_cell.angle_alpha   90.00
_cell.angle_beta   90.00
_cell.angle_gamma   90.00
#
_symmetry.space_group_name_H-M   'P 1'
#
loop_
_entity.id
_entity.type
_entity.pdbx_description
1 polymer ?
#
loop_
_entity_poly.entity_id
_entity_poly.type
_entity_poly.pdbx_seq_one_letter_code
_entity_poly.pdbx_strand_id
1 'polypeptide(L)'
;GSQYPDMLYYLEGAEEYHTGQITDFSKVGIKAVDDHTLKVNLKSPTPFFLGLLSHYSTWPVHKETVLEHGSIDDRTGQWTRPGNFVCNGPFQLKTWELNNKIVVEKNPHYWDSETVKLNEMHFYPVSNVMTEDRMFRAGQLHLTSTLPSQKCPVYIEENNPDLRIDPYMGQYFYRLNINNPYLTDVKVRKALAYSINRKLLVEKVTKCGQIPAYSFTPPGSNGYYPDTELPFNPELAKQLMAEAGYSESNPFPKLEILFNTNEDHRKIALAIQQMWQENLGIQVELVNQDWKVYLSREMVGDFQVSRAGWIGDYEDPNTFLDLMRPNRGNNKTGWEDLKYDFVMQKANSTNNQEERYELLMEAERILIN
;
A
#
# COMPACT_ATOMS: atom_id res chain seq x y z
N GLY A 1 -19.88 -4.73 2.42
CA GLY A 1 -18.90 -4.62 2.79
C GLY A 1 -17.40 -4.73 2.51
N SER A 2 -16.94 -4.72 1.23
CA SER A 2 -15.52 -4.72 0.90
C SER A 2 -14.80 -3.49 1.46
N GLN A 3 -13.50 -3.62 1.78
CA GLN A 3 -12.62 -2.48 2.08
C GLN A 3 -12.05 -1.83 0.81
N TYR A 4 -12.21 -2.47 -0.35
CA TYR A 4 -11.74 -2.05 -1.66
C TYR A 4 -12.89 -1.93 -2.68
N PRO A 5 -14.01 -1.23 -2.37
CA PRO A 5 -15.11 -1.10 -3.32
C PRO A 5 -14.71 -0.22 -4.52
N ASP A 6 -13.80 0.71 -4.29
CA ASP A 6 -13.26 1.66 -5.27
C ASP A 6 -12.54 0.99 -6.44
N MET A 7 -12.03 -0.23 -6.28
CA MET A 7 -11.51 -1.03 -7.38
C MET A 7 -12.56 -1.30 -8.49
N LEU A 8 -13.84 -1.27 -8.14
CA LEU A 8 -14.95 -1.49 -9.09
C LEU A 8 -15.64 -0.20 -9.53
N TYR A 9 -15.21 0.98 -9.06
CA TYR A 9 -15.83 2.27 -9.42
C TYR A 9 -15.55 2.71 -10.87
N TYR A 10 -14.70 1.98 -11.56
CA TYR A 10 -14.50 2.14 -13.01
C TYR A 10 -15.63 1.53 -13.84
N LEU A 11 -16.48 0.67 -13.25
CA LEU A 11 -17.67 0.15 -13.88
C LEU A 11 -18.81 1.20 -13.83
N GLU A 12 -19.58 1.30 -14.91
CA GLU A 12 -20.75 2.15 -14.98
C GLU A 12 -21.72 1.83 -13.82
N GLY A 13 -22.18 2.84 -13.09
CA GLY A 13 -23.13 2.72 -12.00
C GLY A 13 -22.65 2.01 -10.72
N ALA A 14 -21.40 1.51 -10.66
CA ALA A 14 -20.92 0.73 -9.50
C ALA A 14 -20.74 1.57 -8.24
N GLU A 15 -20.20 2.77 -8.37
CA GLU A 15 -20.03 3.71 -7.25
C GLU A 15 -21.40 4.18 -6.73
N GLU A 16 -22.29 4.54 -7.61
CA GLU A 16 -23.64 4.99 -7.30
C GLU A 16 -24.46 3.89 -6.61
N TYR A 17 -24.27 2.63 -7.01
CA TYR A 17 -24.89 1.49 -6.35
C TYR A 17 -24.30 1.24 -4.96
N HIS A 18 -22.96 1.28 -4.83
CA HIS A 18 -22.30 1.08 -3.54
C HIS A 18 -22.63 2.17 -2.52
N THR A 19 -22.75 3.42 -2.96
CA THR A 19 -23.10 4.57 -2.09
C THR A 19 -24.60 4.72 -1.85
N GLY A 20 -25.44 3.86 -2.46
CA GLY A 20 -26.90 3.87 -2.29
C GLY A 20 -27.62 4.94 -3.10
N GLN A 21 -26.94 5.63 -4.02
CA GLN A 21 -27.58 6.60 -4.93
C GLN A 21 -28.50 5.91 -5.92
N ILE A 22 -28.17 4.69 -6.33
CA ILE A 22 -29.04 3.79 -7.05
C ILE A 22 -29.18 2.46 -6.27
N THR A 23 -30.36 1.85 -6.32
CA THR A 23 -30.66 0.57 -5.65
C THR A 23 -30.89 -0.58 -6.64
N ASP A 24 -31.04 -0.24 -7.91
CA ASP A 24 -31.26 -1.21 -8.99
C ASP A 24 -29.91 -1.69 -9.55
N PHE A 25 -29.52 -2.92 -9.22
CA PHE A 25 -28.28 -3.54 -9.68
C PHE A 25 -28.21 -3.70 -11.19
N SER A 26 -29.36 -3.74 -11.90
CA SER A 26 -29.37 -3.83 -13.37
C SER A 26 -28.75 -2.62 -14.07
N LYS A 27 -28.57 -1.50 -13.34
CA LYS A 27 -27.90 -0.28 -13.82
C LYS A 27 -26.38 -0.32 -13.63
N VAL A 28 -25.86 -1.34 -12.96
CA VAL A 28 -24.41 -1.54 -12.87
C VAL A 28 -23.91 -2.16 -14.16
N GLY A 29 -22.80 -1.64 -14.67
CA GLY A 29 -22.21 -2.02 -15.96
C GLY A 29 -21.61 -3.43 -16.00
N ILE A 30 -22.26 -4.41 -15.36
CA ILE A 30 -21.84 -5.81 -15.38
C ILE A 30 -23.04 -6.71 -15.65
N LYS A 31 -22.91 -7.60 -16.66
CA LYS A 31 -24.02 -8.47 -17.07
C LYS A 31 -23.50 -9.82 -17.56
N ALA A 32 -23.97 -10.90 -16.95
CA ALA A 32 -23.87 -12.22 -17.55
C ALA A 32 -24.81 -12.28 -18.79
N VAL A 33 -24.21 -12.47 -19.95
CA VAL A 33 -24.97 -12.57 -21.24
C VAL A 33 -25.46 -14.01 -21.41
N ASP A 34 -24.59 -14.96 -21.09
CA ASP A 34 -24.84 -16.40 -21.07
C ASP A 34 -23.89 -17.05 -20.03
N ASP A 35 -23.84 -18.39 -19.98
CA ASP A 35 -23.06 -19.14 -19.00
C ASP A 35 -21.53 -18.96 -19.15
N HIS A 36 -21.05 -18.40 -20.25
CA HIS A 36 -19.63 -18.26 -20.58
C HIS A 36 -19.23 -16.81 -20.90
N THR A 37 -20.19 -15.88 -20.97
CA THR A 37 -19.95 -14.52 -21.42
C THR A 37 -20.36 -13.49 -20.35
N LEU A 38 -19.38 -12.79 -19.82
CA LEU A 38 -19.58 -11.63 -18.95
C LEU A 38 -19.30 -10.35 -19.73
N LYS A 39 -20.32 -9.48 -19.84
CA LYS A 39 -20.16 -8.16 -20.41
C LYS A 39 -19.92 -7.12 -19.33
N VAL A 40 -18.86 -6.32 -19.49
CA VAL A 40 -18.51 -5.22 -18.59
C VAL A 40 -18.53 -3.91 -19.36
N ASN A 41 -19.28 -2.91 -18.86
CA ASN A 41 -19.29 -1.55 -19.35
C ASN A 41 -18.52 -0.66 -18.37
N LEU A 42 -17.55 0.10 -18.88
CA LEU A 42 -16.76 1.05 -18.09
C LEU A 42 -17.36 2.45 -18.19
N LYS A 43 -17.23 3.27 -17.13
CA LYS A 43 -17.65 4.69 -17.10
C LYS A 43 -16.90 5.51 -18.16
N SER A 44 -15.65 5.18 -18.39
CA SER A 44 -14.75 5.87 -19.33
C SER A 44 -13.65 4.90 -19.78
N PRO A 45 -12.87 5.26 -20.80
CA PRO A 45 -11.65 4.51 -21.12
C PRO A 45 -10.79 4.34 -19.87
N THR A 46 -10.39 3.11 -19.58
CA THR A 46 -9.61 2.77 -18.38
C THR A 46 -8.43 1.90 -18.82
N PRO A 47 -7.29 2.49 -19.24
CA PRO A 47 -6.19 1.77 -19.87
C PRO A 47 -5.61 0.63 -19.01
N PHE A 48 -5.69 0.76 -17.69
CA PHE A 48 -5.20 -0.21 -16.71
C PHE A 48 -6.25 -1.25 -16.28
N PHE A 49 -7.44 -1.26 -16.86
CA PHE A 49 -8.55 -2.11 -16.43
C PHE A 49 -8.20 -3.60 -16.43
N LEU A 50 -7.49 -4.08 -17.47
CA LEU A 50 -7.07 -5.48 -17.53
C LEU A 50 -6.06 -5.83 -16.42
N GLY A 51 -5.15 -4.90 -16.09
CA GLY A 51 -4.25 -5.03 -14.95
C GLY A 51 -5.00 -5.09 -13.62
N LEU A 52 -6.02 -4.25 -13.46
CA LEU A 52 -6.87 -4.22 -12.27
C LEU A 52 -7.59 -5.56 -12.03
N LEU A 53 -7.94 -6.30 -13.09
CA LEU A 53 -8.56 -7.63 -12.97
C LEU A 53 -7.63 -8.69 -12.35
N SER A 54 -6.34 -8.43 -12.23
CA SER A 54 -5.41 -9.31 -11.48
C SER A 54 -5.55 -9.18 -9.97
N HIS A 55 -6.16 -8.11 -9.48
CA HIS A 55 -6.37 -7.89 -8.05
C HIS A 55 -7.46 -8.82 -7.50
N TYR A 56 -7.21 -9.40 -6.32
CA TYR A 56 -8.09 -10.42 -5.70
C TYR A 56 -9.54 -9.96 -5.45
N SER A 57 -9.81 -8.66 -5.35
CA SER A 57 -11.19 -8.14 -5.21
C SER A 57 -12.08 -8.38 -6.43
N THR A 58 -11.47 -8.71 -7.58
CA THR A 58 -12.18 -9.02 -8.84
C THR A 58 -12.28 -10.53 -9.10
N TRP A 59 -11.65 -11.35 -8.27
CA TRP A 59 -11.69 -12.79 -8.47
C TRP A 59 -13.07 -13.37 -8.15
N PRO A 60 -13.56 -14.31 -8.97
CA PRO A 60 -14.85 -14.92 -8.73
C PRO A 60 -14.85 -15.78 -7.46
N VAL A 61 -15.94 -15.75 -6.74
CA VAL A 61 -16.18 -16.60 -5.58
C VAL A 61 -17.34 -17.57 -5.86
N HIS A 62 -17.30 -18.76 -5.26
CA HIS A 62 -18.35 -19.75 -5.44
C HIS A 62 -19.60 -19.35 -4.66
N LYS A 63 -20.63 -18.91 -5.37
CA LYS A 63 -21.86 -18.33 -4.81
C LYS A 63 -22.55 -19.25 -3.80
N GLU A 64 -22.70 -20.52 -4.15
CA GLU A 64 -23.40 -21.50 -3.34
C GLU A 64 -22.70 -21.68 -1.99
N THR A 65 -21.37 -21.80 -1.97
CA THR A 65 -20.57 -21.89 -0.73
C THR A 65 -20.70 -20.63 0.13
N VAL A 66 -20.73 -19.44 -0.48
CA VAL A 66 -20.91 -18.20 0.28
C VAL A 66 -22.27 -18.17 0.95
N LEU A 67 -23.35 -18.58 0.23
CA LEU A 67 -24.72 -18.56 0.75
C LEU A 67 -25.02 -19.70 1.76
N GLU A 68 -24.35 -20.84 1.62
CA GLU A 68 -24.48 -21.96 2.57
C GLU A 68 -23.83 -21.61 3.93
N HIS A 69 -22.76 -20.82 3.93
CA HIS A 69 -21.96 -20.54 5.13
C HIS A 69 -22.03 -19.07 5.58
N GLY A 70 -23.01 -18.30 5.11
CA GLY A 70 -23.20 -16.89 5.45
C GLY A 70 -24.12 -16.17 4.45
N SER A 71 -23.90 -14.89 4.26
CA SER A 71 -24.55 -14.08 3.24
C SER A 71 -23.52 -13.27 2.44
N ILE A 72 -23.93 -12.69 1.31
CA ILE A 72 -23.04 -11.93 0.42
C ILE A 72 -22.40 -10.71 1.13
N ASP A 73 -23.10 -10.15 2.10
CA ASP A 73 -22.69 -8.97 2.88
C ASP A 73 -22.12 -9.32 4.27
N ASP A 74 -22.11 -10.59 4.64
CA ASP A 74 -21.57 -11.06 5.92
C ASP A 74 -20.04 -11.18 5.88
N ARG A 75 -19.34 -10.28 6.62
CA ARG A 75 -17.89 -10.33 6.80
C ARG A 75 -17.42 -11.46 7.73
N THR A 76 -18.31 -12.08 8.48
CA THR A 76 -18.02 -13.13 9.45
C THR A 76 -18.36 -14.53 8.92
N GLY A 77 -18.82 -14.61 7.69
CA GLY A 77 -19.19 -15.86 7.02
C GLY A 77 -18.08 -16.92 7.09
N GLN A 78 -18.51 -18.17 7.27
CA GLN A 78 -17.57 -19.29 7.45
C GLN A 78 -17.11 -19.94 6.14
N TRP A 79 -17.48 -19.38 4.99
CA TRP A 79 -17.17 -19.94 3.67
C TRP A 79 -15.66 -20.02 3.36
N THR A 80 -14.82 -19.20 4.04
CA THR A 80 -13.35 -19.19 3.88
C THR A 80 -12.64 -20.20 4.80
N ARG A 81 -13.37 -20.96 5.60
CA ARG A 81 -12.77 -21.90 6.56
C ARG A 81 -12.34 -23.21 5.88
N PRO A 82 -11.34 -23.92 6.46
CA PRO A 82 -11.00 -25.27 6.00
C PRO A 82 -12.24 -26.17 5.96
N GLY A 83 -12.38 -26.90 4.86
CA GLY A 83 -13.54 -27.77 4.62
C GLY A 83 -14.72 -27.09 3.92
N ASN A 84 -14.87 -25.76 4.03
CA ASN A 84 -15.89 -24.99 3.33
C ASN A 84 -15.35 -24.30 2.08
N PHE A 85 -14.08 -23.88 2.11
CA PHE A 85 -13.48 -23.04 1.07
C PHE A 85 -13.38 -23.77 -0.28
N VAL A 86 -14.06 -23.23 -1.28
CA VAL A 86 -14.00 -23.68 -2.67
C VAL A 86 -13.27 -22.65 -3.50
N CYS A 87 -12.32 -23.08 -4.32
CA CYS A 87 -11.56 -22.24 -5.21
C CYS A 87 -11.20 -22.92 -6.53
N ASN A 88 -10.88 -22.15 -7.54
CA ASN A 88 -10.44 -22.59 -8.85
C ASN A 88 -8.94 -22.42 -9.09
N GLY A 89 -8.17 -22.08 -8.05
CA GLY A 89 -6.72 -21.88 -8.11
C GLY A 89 -5.93 -23.20 -8.04
N PRO A 90 -4.58 -23.13 -8.22
CA PRO A 90 -3.69 -24.31 -8.26
C PRO A 90 -3.58 -25.04 -6.91
N PHE A 91 -3.94 -24.40 -5.83
CA PHE A 91 -3.95 -24.97 -4.48
C PHE A 91 -5.27 -24.69 -3.78
N GLN A 92 -5.70 -25.62 -2.94
CA GLN A 92 -6.87 -25.52 -2.08
C GLN A 92 -6.48 -25.51 -0.60
N LEU A 93 -7.28 -24.86 0.24
CA LEU A 93 -7.02 -24.76 1.68
C LEU A 93 -7.24 -26.11 2.37
N LYS A 94 -6.18 -26.64 3.01
CA LYS A 94 -6.23 -27.88 3.78
C LYS A 94 -6.47 -27.63 5.26
N THR A 95 -5.62 -26.78 5.89
CA THR A 95 -5.75 -26.42 7.31
C THR A 95 -5.42 -24.96 7.53
N TRP A 96 -6.04 -24.37 8.55
CA TRP A 96 -5.72 -23.03 9.04
C TRP A 96 -5.72 -23.05 10.57
N GLU A 97 -4.54 -23.17 11.13
CA GLU A 97 -4.28 -23.14 12.57
C GLU A 97 -3.83 -21.73 12.95
N LEU A 98 -4.67 -21.00 13.70
CA LEU A 98 -4.38 -19.63 14.09
C LEU A 98 -3.04 -19.54 14.85
N ASN A 99 -2.20 -18.56 14.46
CA ASN A 99 -0.87 -18.31 15.02
C ASN A 99 0.12 -19.48 14.90
N ASN A 100 -0.20 -20.52 14.17
CA ASN A 100 0.68 -21.68 13.98
C ASN A 100 1.05 -21.84 12.49
N LYS A 101 0.11 -22.27 11.65
CA LYS A 101 0.39 -22.46 10.22
C LYS A 101 -0.89 -22.47 9.38
N ILE A 102 -0.73 -22.14 8.09
CA ILE A 102 -1.71 -22.43 7.05
C ILE A 102 -1.09 -23.47 6.12
N VAL A 103 -1.84 -24.50 5.79
CA VAL A 103 -1.43 -25.52 4.82
C VAL A 103 -2.40 -25.48 3.65
N VAL A 104 -1.86 -25.40 2.46
CA VAL A 104 -2.59 -25.60 1.21
C VAL A 104 -2.04 -26.81 0.48
N GLU A 105 -2.91 -27.55 -0.19
CA GLU A 105 -2.54 -28.72 -0.99
C GLU A 105 -2.91 -28.50 -2.46
N LYS A 106 -2.26 -29.24 -3.35
CA LYS A 106 -2.53 -29.20 -4.77
C LYS A 106 -4.01 -29.44 -5.06
N ASN A 107 -4.61 -28.54 -5.84
CA ASN A 107 -6.01 -28.67 -6.26
C ASN A 107 -6.09 -29.57 -7.52
N PRO A 108 -6.68 -30.77 -7.42
CA PRO A 108 -6.81 -31.66 -8.58
C PRO A 108 -7.79 -31.15 -9.65
N HIS A 109 -8.65 -30.19 -9.28
CA HIS A 109 -9.65 -29.58 -10.17
C HIS A 109 -9.16 -28.31 -10.85
N TYR A 110 -7.92 -27.89 -10.58
CA TYR A 110 -7.32 -26.74 -11.26
C TYR A 110 -7.13 -27.07 -12.75
N TRP A 111 -7.51 -26.14 -13.63
CA TRP A 111 -7.51 -26.36 -15.09
C TRP A 111 -6.15 -26.79 -15.64
N ASP A 112 -5.05 -26.37 -15.02
CA ASP A 112 -3.68 -26.69 -15.40
C ASP A 112 -2.95 -27.45 -14.28
N SER A 113 -3.63 -28.38 -13.64
CA SER A 113 -3.10 -29.12 -12.48
C SER A 113 -1.85 -29.93 -12.79
N GLU A 114 -1.65 -30.37 -14.04
CA GLU A 114 -0.49 -31.17 -14.45
C GLU A 114 0.83 -30.36 -14.39
N THR A 115 0.78 -29.04 -14.56
CA THR A 115 1.95 -28.16 -14.45
C THR A 115 2.34 -27.85 -13.02
N VAL A 116 1.43 -28.03 -12.07
CA VAL A 116 1.67 -27.80 -10.64
C VAL A 116 2.57 -28.88 -10.08
N LYS A 117 3.79 -28.53 -9.67
CA LYS A 117 4.82 -29.47 -9.20
C LYS A 117 4.77 -29.73 -7.69
N LEU A 118 4.37 -28.74 -6.89
CA LEU A 118 4.29 -28.87 -5.44
C LEU A 118 3.00 -29.59 -5.04
N ASN A 119 3.10 -30.48 -4.06
CA ASN A 119 1.93 -31.16 -3.50
C ASN A 119 1.30 -30.35 -2.37
N GLU A 120 2.12 -29.70 -1.55
CA GLU A 120 1.69 -28.87 -0.42
C GLU A 120 2.59 -27.64 -0.28
N MET A 121 2.01 -26.55 0.27
CA MET A 121 2.75 -25.40 0.77
C MET A 121 2.32 -25.09 2.20
N HIS A 122 3.29 -24.81 3.06
CA HIS A 122 3.10 -24.49 4.47
C HIS A 122 3.51 -23.04 4.72
N PHE A 123 2.61 -22.23 5.24
CA PHE A 123 2.85 -20.83 5.61
C PHE A 123 2.91 -20.71 7.12
N TYR A 124 4.03 -20.20 7.63
CA TYR A 124 4.27 -19.98 9.05
C TYR A 124 4.20 -18.48 9.37
N PRO A 125 3.30 -18.00 10.26
CA PRO A 125 3.17 -16.59 10.61
C PRO A 125 4.28 -16.19 11.62
N VAL A 126 5.51 -16.08 11.14
CA VAL A 126 6.67 -15.68 11.97
C VAL A 126 6.78 -14.16 11.95
N SER A 127 6.44 -13.50 13.05
CA SER A 127 6.46 -12.03 13.15
C SER A 127 7.87 -11.44 13.39
N ASN A 128 8.82 -12.22 13.90
CA ASN A 128 10.18 -11.76 14.17
C ASN A 128 11.13 -12.17 13.05
N VAL A 129 11.61 -11.19 12.28
CA VAL A 129 12.48 -11.39 11.09
C VAL A 129 13.79 -12.12 11.41
N MET A 130 14.35 -11.95 12.64
CA MET A 130 15.55 -12.68 13.06
C MET A 130 15.25 -14.16 13.35
N THR A 131 14.04 -14.47 13.79
CA THR A 131 13.59 -15.85 13.96
C THR A 131 13.33 -16.51 12.61
N GLU A 132 12.71 -15.80 11.69
CA GLU A 132 12.49 -16.25 10.31
C GLU A 132 13.83 -16.59 9.62
N ASP A 133 14.82 -15.70 9.70
CA ASP A 133 16.17 -15.94 9.16
C ASP A 133 16.85 -17.17 9.82
N ARG A 134 16.72 -17.36 11.13
CA ARG A 134 17.26 -18.56 11.80
C ARG A 134 16.58 -19.84 11.32
N MET A 135 15.26 -19.83 11.13
CA MET A 135 14.50 -20.98 10.63
C MET A 135 14.91 -21.31 9.19
N PHE A 136 15.12 -20.31 8.34
CA PHE A 136 15.63 -20.51 6.99
C PHE A 136 17.01 -21.17 6.99
N ARG A 137 17.97 -20.61 7.74
CA ARG A 137 19.33 -21.18 7.85
C ARG A 137 19.37 -22.57 8.48
N ALA A 138 18.37 -22.90 9.30
CA ALA A 138 18.20 -24.25 9.86
C ALA A 138 17.50 -25.23 8.90
N GLY A 139 17.15 -24.81 7.68
CA GLY A 139 16.45 -25.64 6.69
C GLY A 139 14.98 -25.89 7.03
N GLN A 140 14.39 -25.12 7.95
CA GLN A 140 12.97 -25.24 8.33
C GLN A 140 12.04 -24.45 7.38
N LEU A 141 12.59 -23.46 6.67
CA LEU A 141 11.89 -22.67 5.66
C LEU A 141 12.65 -22.76 4.34
N HIS A 142 11.91 -22.81 3.22
CA HIS A 142 12.47 -22.76 1.86
C HIS A 142 12.52 -21.33 1.32
N LEU A 143 11.70 -20.43 1.89
CA LEU A 143 11.56 -19.03 1.49
C LEU A 143 11.27 -18.21 2.73
N THR A 144 11.84 -17.00 2.81
CA THR A 144 11.47 -15.98 3.79
C THR A 144 10.76 -14.82 3.10
N SER A 145 9.88 -14.13 3.81
CA SER A 145 9.23 -12.92 3.30
C SER A 145 10.13 -11.70 3.39
N THR A 146 11.05 -11.68 4.36
CA THR A 146 11.89 -10.53 4.67
C THR A 146 13.25 -10.99 5.18
N LEU A 147 14.31 -10.29 4.77
CA LEU A 147 15.64 -10.45 5.33
C LEU A 147 15.90 -9.35 6.37
N PRO A 148 16.48 -9.68 7.57
CA PRO A 148 16.87 -8.64 8.53
C PRO A 148 17.84 -7.62 7.92
N SER A 149 17.50 -6.33 7.97
CA SER A 149 18.26 -5.25 7.32
C SER A 149 19.74 -5.21 7.70
N GLN A 150 20.09 -5.60 8.93
CA GLN A 150 21.48 -5.69 9.39
C GLN A 150 22.27 -6.83 8.74
N LYS A 151 21.62 -7.86 8.22
CA LYS A 151 22.28 -9.00 7.56
C LYS A 151 22.41 -8.84 6.06
N CYS A 152 21.57 -8.02 5.46
CA CYS A 152 21.53 -7.82 4.02
C CYS A 152 22.91 -7.44 3.42
N PRO A 153 23.70 -6.50 4.02
CA PRO A 153 25.05 -6.18 3.52
C PRO A 153 25.99 -7.39 3.49
N VAL A 154 25.92 -8.27 4.49
CA VAL A 154 26.75 -9.50 4.56
C VAL A 154 26.39 -10.45 3.42
N TYR A 155 25.09 -10.70 3.21
CA TYR A 155 24.65 -11.57 2.11
C TYR A 155 24.99 -10.99 0.73
N ILE A 156 24.97 -9.65 0.57
CA ILE A 156 25.40 -8.99 -0.67
C ILE A 156 26.92 -9.16 -0.87
N GLU A 157 27.72 -8.89 0.15
CA GLU A 157 29.18 -8.98 0.10
C GLU A 157 29.66 -10.41 -0.19
N GLU A 158 29.01 -11.41 0.41
CA GLU A 158 29.28 -12.83 0.21
C GLU A 158 28.76 -13.36 -1.15
N ASN A 159 28.04 -12.55 -1.94
CA ASN A 159 27.31 -13.00 -3.12
C ASN A 159 26.46 -14.25 -2.84
N ASN A 160 25.74 -14.23 -1.73
CA ASN A 160 24.98 -15.39 -1.26
C ASN A 160 23.95 -15.81 -2.31
N PRO A 161 23.97 -17.07 -2.80
CA PRO A 161 23.07 -17.52 -3.88
C PRO A 161 21.59 -17.54 -3.47
N ASP A 162 21.30 -17.56 -2.18
CA ASP A 162 19.93 -17.56 -1.65
C ASP A 162 19.35 -16.14 -1.56
N LEU A 163 20.20 -15.09 -1.65
CA LEU A 163 19.72 -13.71 -1.64
C LEU A 163 19.14 -13.32 -3.00
N ARG A 164 17.91 -12.84 -3.00
CA ARG A 164 17.27 -12.22 -4.17
C ARG A 164 16.92 -10.78 -3.84
N ILE A 165 17.32 -9.87 -4.71
CA ILE A 165 16.95 -8.45 -4.69
C ILE A 165 16.34 -8.14 -6.03
N ASP A 166 15.02 -8.10 -6.09
CA ASP A 166 14.26 -7.88 -7.31
C ASP A 166 13.59 -6.49 -7.27
N PRO A 167 13.35 -5.85 -8.43
CA PRO A 167 12.52 -4.65 -8.50
C PRO A 167 11.16 -4.87 -7.86
N TYR A 168 10.68 -3.89 -7.09
CA TYR A 168 9.44 -3.99 -6.36
C TYR A 168 8.62 -2.71 -6.52
N MET A 169 7.42 -2.83 -7.07
CA MET A 169 6.52 -1.70 -7.24
C MET A 169 5.86 -1.35 -5.91
N GLY A 170 6.64 -0.74 -5.02
CA GLY A 170 6.20 -0.39 -3.68
C GLY A 170 6.85 0.90 -3.20
N GLN A 171 6.10 1.67 -2.44
CA GLN A 171 6.52 2.93 -1.84
C GLN A 171 6.36 2.88 -0.33
N TYR A 172 7.42 3.26 0.40
CA TYR A 172 7.38 3.47 1.84
C TYR A 172 7.33 4.97 2.12
N PHE A 173 6.34 5.41 2.90
CA PHE A 173 6.13 6.83 3.16
C PHE A 173 5.52 7.05 4.55
N TYR A 174 5.47 8.32 4.96
CA TYR A 174 4.76 8.74 6.16
C TYR A 174 3.56 9.60 5.78
N ARG A 175 2.41 9.28 6.37
CA ARG A 175 1.19 10.09 6.28
C ARG A 175 1.28 11.23 7.28
N LEU A 176 1.03 12.44 6.83
CA LEU A 176 0.85 13.61 7.66
C LEU A 176 -0.66 13.89 7.74
N ASN A 177 -1.23 13.85 8.95
CA ASN A 177 -2.66 14.11 9.14
C ASN A 177 -2.91 15.61 9.14
N ILE A 178 -3.48 16.15 8.07
CA ILE A 178 -3.73 17.60 7.95
C ILE A 178 -4.86 18.12 8.85
N ASN A 179 -5.67 17.23 9.43
CA ASN A 179 -6.64 17.61 10.46
C ASN A 179 -5.98 17.91 11.81
N ASN A 180 -4.70 17.55 11.98
CA ASN A 180 -3.92 17.97 13.13
C ASN A 180 -3.54 19.45 12.96
N PRO A 181 -3.83 20.33 13.97
CA PRO A 181 -3.63 21.78 13.84
C PRO A 181 -2.18 22.18 13.54
N TYR A 182 -1.19 21.37 13.93
CA TYR A 182 0.23 21.64 13.69
C TYR A 182 0.69 21.21 12.27
N LEU A 183 -0.08 20.39 11.58
CA LEU A 183 0.23 19.88 10.24
C LEU A 183 -0.66 20.46 9.13
N THR A 184 -1.54 21.42 9.48
CA THR A 184 -2.41 22.11 8.53
C THR A 184 -1.62 22.98 7.55
N ASP A 185 -0.57 23.66 8.04
CA ASP A 185 0.27 24.51 7.19
C ASP A 185 1.16 23.66 6.28
N VAL A 186 1.06 23.91 4.97
CA VAL A 186 1.87 23.24 3.94
C VAL A 186 3.37 23.50 4.13
N LYS A 187 3.77 24.65 4.66
CA LYS A 187 5.17 24.98 4.93
C LYS A 187 5.77 24.03 5.97
N VAL A 188 5.02 23.71 7.01
CA VAL A 188 5.43 22.73 8.03
C VAL A 188 5.62 21.35 7.40
N ARG A 189 4.64 20.90 6.61
CA ARG A 189 4.73 19.59 5.94
C ARG A 189 5.94 19.49 4.99
N LYS A 190 6.19 20.55 4.21
CA LYS A 190 7.38 20.65 3.36
C LYS A 190 8.67 20.67 4.17
N ALA A 191 8.73 21.41 5.25
CA ALA A 191 9.89 21.45 6.14
C ALA A 191 10.23 20.07 6.69
N LEU A 192 9.23 19.33 7.18
CA LEU A 192 9.40 17.95 7.63
C LEU A 192 9.93 17.05 6.51
N ALA A 193 9.44 17.20 5.28
CA ALA A 193 9.88 16.41 4.14
C ALA A 193 11.31 16.76 3.68
N TYR A 194 11.68 18.05 3.58
CA TYR A 194 13.01 18.50 3.17
C TYR A 194 14.10 18.22 4.21
N SER A 195 13.74 18.02 5.48
CA SER A 195 14.69 17.71 6.55
C SER A 195 15.06 16.23 6.64
N ILE A 196 14.49 15.35 5.81
CA ILE A 196 14.79 13.91 5.77
C ILE A 196 15.84 13.61 4.70
N ASN A 197 17.00 13.13 5.11
CA ASN A 197 18.04 12.63 4.20
C ASN A 197 17.72 11.18 3.79
N ARG A 198 16.95 11.03 2.71
CA ARG A 198 16.50 9.72 2.19
C ARG A 198 17.65 8.84 1.74
N LYS A 199 18.71 9.44 1.14
CA LYS A 199 19.91 8.72 0.74
C LYS A 199 20.61 8.09 1.95
N LEU A 200 20.86 8.89 2.99
CA LEU A 200 21.46 8.40 4.22
C LEU A 200 20.61 7.29 4.87
N LEU A 201 19.29 7.44 4.84
CA LEU A 201 18.35 6.47 5.39
C LEU A 201 18.47 5.12 4.68
N VAL A 202 18.48 5.08 3.34
CA VAL A 202 18.61 3.80 2.62
C VAL A 202 20.01 3.20 2.73
N GLU A 203 21.07 4.00 2.77
CA GLU A 203 22.45 3.54 2.87
C GLU A 203 22.84 3.06 4.27
N LYS A 204 22.30 3.67 5.33
CA LYS A 204 22.72 3.41 6.71
C LYS A 204 21.70 2.68 7.56
N VAL A 205 20.41 2.77 7.23
CA VAL A 205 19.33 2.16 8.03
C VAL A 205 18.78 0.92 7.36
N THR A 206 18.24 1.01 6.13
CA THR A 206 17.61 -0.13 5.47
C THR A 206 18.61 -1.07 4.79
N LYS A 207 19.62 -0.56 4.10
CA LYS A 207 20.82 -1.27 3.59
C LYS A 207 20.59 -2.46 2.65
N CYS A 208 19.40 -2.66 2.11
CA CYS A 208 19.02 -3.86 1.40
C CYS A 208 18.53 -3.57 -0.03
N GLY A 209 19.18 -2.62 -0.72
CA GLY A 209 18.85 -2.32 -2.11
C GLY A 209 17.69 -1.35 -2.32
N GLN A 210 17.10 -0.83 -1.24
CA GLN A 210 16.05 0.20 -1.37
C GLN A 210 16.60 1.45 -2.05
N ILE A 211 15.71 2.10 -2.83
CA ILE A 211 16.04 3.33 -3.57
C ILE A 211 15.45 4.53 -2.81
N PRO A 212 16.20 5.65 -2.67
CA PRO A 212 15.64 6.87 -2.08
C PRO A 212 14.46 7.37 -2.91
N ALA A 213 13.32 7.63 -2.27
CA ALA A 213 12.12 8.10 -2.94
C ALA A 213 12.03 9.63 -2.90
N TYR A 214 11.97 10.25 -4.07
CA TYR A 214 11.81 11.70 -4.24
C TYR A 214 10.47 12.09 -4.85
N SER A 215 9.69 11.08 -5.26
CA SER A 215 8.33 11.17 -5.77
C SER A 215 7.41 10.26 -4.96
N PHE A 216 6.11 10.39 -5.13
CA PHE A 216 5.15 9.49 -4.49
C PHE A 216 4.97 8.18 -5.27
N THR A 217 4.96 8.26 -6.60
CA THR A 217 4.92 7.08 -7.46
C THR A 217 6.34 6.54 -7.70
N PRO A 218 6.60 5.23 -7.52
CA PRO A 218 7.88 4.64 -7.87
C PRO A 218 8.18 4.82 -9.37
N PRO A 219 9.41 5.23 -9.73
CA PRO A 219 9.79 5.38 -11.14
C PRO A 219 9.82 4.03 -11.85
N GLY A 220 9.43 4.01 -13.12
CA GLY A 220 9.43 2.82 -13.97
C GLY A 220 8.11 2.04 -13.99
N SER A 221 7.12 2.41 -13.17
CA SER A 221 5.78 1.78 -13.18
C SER A 221 5.14 1.90 -14.57
N ASN A 222 5.05 0.80 -15.29
CA ASN A 222 4.56 0.76 -16.68
C ASN A 222 5.23 1.82 -17.60
N GLY A 223 6.54 2.10 -17.40
CA GLY A 223 7.28 3.11 -18.16
C GLY A 223 7.03 4.57 -17.73
N TYR A 224 6.34 4.80 -16.61
CA TYR A 224 6.14 6.12 -16.03
C TYR A 224 7.35 6.54 -15.18
N TYR A 225 7.84 7.76 -15.39
CA TYR A 225 8.93 8.35 -14.63
C TYR A 225 8.52 9.74 -14.15
N PRO A 226 8.18 9.91 -12.85
CA PRO A 226 7.82 11.21 -12.31
C PRO A 226 9.00 12.19 -12.36
N ASP A 227 8.69 13.45 -12.64
CA ASP A 227 9.67 14.55 -12.72
C ASP A 227 9.71 15.41 -11.45
N THR A 228 9.03 14.97 -10.39
CA THR A 228 9.00 15.66 -9.10
C THR A 228 10.18 15.24 -8.23
N GLU A 229 10.67 16.17 -7.42
CA GLU A 229 11.74 15.92 -6.47
C GLU A 229 11.46 16.57 -5.11
N LEU A 230 11.71 15.82 -4.06
CA LEU A 230 11.78 16.31 -2.67
C LEU A 230 13.22 16.14 -2.16
N PRO A 231 14.17 17.01 -2.53
CA PRO A 231 15.56 16.87 -2.14
C PRO A 231 15.73 17.11 -0.63
N PHE A 232 16.82 16.58 -0.09
CA PHE A 232 17.24 16.92 1.27
C PHE A 232 17.79 18.36 1.28
N ASN A 233 17.11 19.26 1.99
CA ASN A 233 17.50 20.66 2.10
C ASN A 233 17.11 21.21 3.50
N PRO A 234 17.95 20.97 4.53
CA PRO A 234 17.63 21.37 5.89
C PRO A 234 17.58 22.90 6.07
N GLU A 235 18.30 23.69 5.27
CA GLU A 235 18.27 25.13 5.36
C GLU A 235 16.91 25.69 4.87
N LEU A 236 16.42 25.19 3.73
CA LEU A 236 15.06 25.51 3.28
C LEU A 236 14.01 25.04 4.28
N ALA A 237 14.21 23.88 4.89
CA ALA A 237 13.31 23.35 5.91
C ALA A 237 13.21 24.29 7.14
N LYS A 238 14.35 24.80 7.63
CA LYS A 238 14.39 25.81 8.71
C LYS A 238 13.68 27.10 8.31
N GLN A 239 13.95 27.59 7.09
CA GLN A 239 13.28 28.78 6.57
C GLN A 239 11.76 28.63 6.56
N LEU A 240 11.25 27.50 6.04
CA LEU A 240 9.82 27.22 5.99
C LEU A 240 9.19 27.13 7.39
N MET A 241 9.90 26.56 8.39
CA MET A 241 9.45 26.55 9.78
C MET A 241 9.36 27.97 10.34
N ALA A 242 10.36 28.83 10.07
CA ALA A 242 10.33 30.23 10.50
C ALA A 242 9.19 31.01 9.84
N GLU A 243 8.95 30.80 8.55
CA GLU A 243 7.82 31.40 7.83
C GLU A 243 6.45 30.90 8.33
N ALA A 244 6.38 29.70 8.90
CA ALA A 244 5.21 29.15 9.58
C ALA A 244 5.06 29.68 11.02
N GLY A 245 5.99 30.53 11.50
CA GLY A 245 5.96 31.16 12.81
C GLY A 245 6.67 30.40 13.92
N TYR A 246 7.44 29.35 13.60
CA TYR A 246 8.18 28.57 14.59
C TYR A 246 9.64 29.01 14.66
N SER A 247 10.17 29.11 15.88
CA SER A 247 11.52 29.59 16.17
C SER A 247 11.98 29.06 17.54
N GLU A 248 13.19 29.42 17.96
CA GLU A 248 13.68 29.08 19.31
C GLU A 248 12.78 29.66 20.42
N SER A 249 12.21 30.87 20.21
CA SER A 249 11.28 31.51 21.16
C SER A 249 9.84 30.97 21.05
N ASN A 250 9.49 30.33 19.96
CA ASN A 250 8.20 29.69 19.73
C ASN A 250 8.43 28.30 19.11
N PRO A 251 8.90 27.32 19.89
CA PRO A 251 9.29 26.02 19.36
C PRO A 251 8.09 25.25 18.83
N PHE A 252 8.33 24.44 17.80
CA PHE A 252 7.31 23.56 17.27
C PHE A 252 6.91 22.52 18.33
N PRO A 253 5.62 22.22 18.49
CA PRO A 253 5.16 21.23 19.46
C PRO A 253 5.70 19.84 19.19
N LYS A 254 5.74 19.00 20.23
CA LYS A 254 6.12 17.59 20.11
C LYS A 254 5.18 16.86 19.15
N LEU A 255 5.77 16.11 18.20
CA LEU A 255 5.05 15.25 17.28
C LEU A 255 5.05 13.79 17.74
N GLU A 256 4.01 13.05 17.36
CA GLU A 256 3.92 11.61 17.49
C GLU A 256 4.11 10.95 16.11
N ILE A 257 4.99 9.92 16.03
CA ILE A 257 5.05 8.99 14.90
C ILE A 257 4.45 7.67 15.33
N LEU A 258 3.30 7.33 14.74
CA LEU A 258 2.63 6.04 14.88
C LEU A 258 3.20 5.04 13.88
N PHE A 259 3.56 3.83 14.33
CA PHE A 259 3.97 2.74 13.47
C PHE A 259 3.57 1.37 14.04
N ASN A 260 3.36 0.38 13.17
CA ASN A 260 3.07 -0.98 13.60
C ASN A 260 4.37 -1.72 13.99
N THR A 261 4.24 -2.68 14.90
CA THR A 261 5.35 -3.48 15.41
C THR A 261 6.12 -4.16 14.29
N ASN A 262 7.34 -3.68 14.07
CA ASN A 262 8.33 -4.24 13.16
C ASN A 262 9.69 -3.56 13.45
N GLU A 263 10.77 -4.31 13.49
CA GLU A 263 12.10 -3.79 13.84
C GLU A 263 12.61 -2.75 12.83
N ASP A 264 12.36 -2.95 11.54
CA ASP A 264 12.83 -2.02 10.52
C ASP A 264 11.99 -0.73 10.52
N HIS A 265 10.68 -0.80 10.79
CA HIS A 265 9.86 0.40 11.00
C HIS A 265 10.36 1.22 12.18
N ARG A 266 10.73 0.56 13.28
CA ARG A 266 11.31 1.23 14.45
C ARG A 266 12.62 1.93 14.13
N LYS A 267 13.54 1.27 13.40
CA LYS A 267 14.83 1.87 12.99
C LYS A 267 14.63 3.09 12.09
N ILE A 268 13.71 3.01 11.12
CA ILE A 268 13.39 4.13 10.24
C ILE A 268 12.79 5.29 11.05
N ALA A 269 11.84 5.01 11.92
CA ALA A 269 11.21 6.04 12.77
C ALA A 269 12.24 6.72 13.70
N LEU A 270 13.19 5.96 14.30
CA LEU A 270 14.29 6.51 15.09
C LEU A 270 15.21 7.42 14.26
N ALA A 271 15.53 7.02 13.03
CA ALA A 271 16.34 7.86 12.15
C ALA A 271 15.63 9.16 11.76
N ILE A 272 14.33 9.13 11.48
CA ILE A 272 13.53 10.31 11.17
C ILE A 272 13.40 11.21 12.41
N GLN A 273 13.14 10.64 13.59
CA GLN A 273 13.12 11.35 14.87
C GLN A 273 14.43 12.13 15.07
N GLN A 274 15.58 11.49 14.84
CA GLN A 274 16.89 12.13 14.97
C GLN A 274 17.06 13.26 13.92
N MET A 275 16.71 13.01 12.64
CA MET A 275 16.82 14.01 11.58
C MET A 275 15.94 15.23 11.87
N TRP A 276 14.71 15.06 12.35
CA TRP A 276 13.84 16.17 12.72
C TRP A 276 14.34 16.94 13.95
N GLN A 277 14.93 16.23 14.93
CA GLN A 277 15.56 16.87 16.08
C GLN A 277 16.80 17.69 15.67
N GLU A 278 17.70 17.12 14.86
CA GLU A 278 18.94 17.78 14.44
C GLU A 278 18.70 18.93 13.48
N ASN A 279 17.81 18.76 12.51
CA ASN A 279 17.62 19.74 11.44
C ASN A 279 16.61 20.84 11.82
N LEU A 280 15.60 20.52 12.65
CA LEU A 280 14.46 21.43 12.95
C LEU A 280 14.24 21.68 14.45
N GLY A 281 14.97 21.00 15.33
CA GLY A 281 14.74 21.08 16.78
C GLY A 281 13.44 20.42 17.26
N ILE A 282 12.75 19.66 16.40
CA ILE A 282 11.45 19.05 16.72
C ILE A 282 11.64 17.81 17.58
N GLN A 283 10.94 17.77 18.71
CA GLN A 283 10.85 16.57 19.53
C GLN A 283 9.79 15.63 19.00
N VAL A 284 10.11 14.33 18.94
CA VAL A 284 9.21 13.31 18.41
C VAL A 284 9.02 12.20 19.43
N GLU A 285 7.80 11.76 19.60
CA GLU A 285 7.45 10.53 20.32
C GLU A 285 7.22 9.38 19.34
N LEU A 286 7.77 8.22 19.62
CA LEU A 286 7.61 7.03 18.82
C LEU A 286 6.56 6.13 19.46
N VAL A 287 5.44 5.90 18.78
CA VAL A 287 4.31 5.10 19.27
C VAL A 287 4.19 3.82 18.47
N ASN A 288 4.62 2.73 19.10
CA ASN A 288 4.50 1.38 18.55
C ASN A 288 3.14 0.78 18.93
N GLN A 289 2.44 0.18 17.95
CA GLN A 289 1.21 -0.54 18.16
C GLN A 289 1.23 -1.89 17.42
N ASP A 290 0.48 -2.87 17.91
CA ASP A 290 0.21 -4.06 17.10
C ASP A 290 -0.59 -3.70 15.84
N TRP A 291 -0.54 -4.60 14.83
CA TRP A 291 -1.13 -4.33 13.52
C TRP A 291 -2.61 -3.93 13.58
N LYS A 292 -3.42 -4.60 14.41
CA LYS A 292 -4.86 -4.33 14.48
C LYS A 292 -5.16 -2.96 15.11
N VAL A 293 -4.46 -2.63 16.20
CA VAL A 293 -4.60 -1.34 16.86
C VAL A 293 -4.10 -0.21 15.97
N TYR A 294 -2.95 -0.43 15.31
CA TYR A 294 -2.41 0.50 14.33
C TYR A 294 -3.43 0.82 13.21
N LEU A 295 -4.01 -0.20 12.57
CA LEU A 295 -5.04 -0.02 11.54
C LEU A 295 -6.30 0.68 12.06
N SER A 296 -6.71 0.35 13.28
CA SER A 296 -7.88 0.98 13.92
C SER A 296 -7.66 2.46 14.16
N ARG A 297 -6.48 2.85 14.65
CA ARG A 297 -6.10 4.25 14.85
C ARG A 297 -6.03 5.02 13.54
N GLU A 298 -5.42 4.44 12.50
CA GLU A 298 -5.38 5.05 11.16
C GLU A 298 -6.79 5.24 10.57
N MET A 299 -7.68 4.27 10.76
CA MET A 299 -9.04 4.32 10.22
C MET A 299 -9.86 5.48 10.78
N VAL A 300 -9.67 5.81 12.05
CA VAL A 300 -10.40 6.90 12.73
C VAL A 300 -9.61 8.22 12.73
N GLY A 301 -8.43 8.27 12.10
CA GLY A 301 -7.59 9.48 12.04
C GLY A 301 -6.91 9.82 13.38
N ASP A 302 -6.76 8.86 14.29
CA ASP A 302 -6.10 9.04 15.60
C ASP A 302 -4.58 8.90 15.45
N PHE A 303 -3.97 9.84 14.73
CA PHE A 303 -2.52 9.96 14.58
C PHE A 303 -2.15 11.38 14.13
N GLN A 304 -0.92 11.79 14.38
CA GLN A 304 -0.33 13.00 13.80
C GLN A 304 0.48 12.63 12.54
N VAL A 305 1.48 11.80 12.72
CA VAL A 305 2.27 11.21 11.65
C VAL A 305 2.15 9.70 11.75
N SER A 306 1.85 9.03 10.65
CA SER A 306 1.72 7.57 10.60
C SER A 306 2.66 6.98 9.56
N ARG A 307 3.34 5.90 9.93
CA ARG A 307 4.11 5.10 8.97
C ARG A 307 3.17 4.47 7.95
N ALA A 308 3.52 4.49 6.70
CA ALA A 308 2.72 3.85 5.67
C ALA A 308 3.59 3.18 4.60
N GLY A 309 2.96 2.43 3.74
CA GLY A 309 3.53 1.88 2.54
C GLY A 309 2.41 1.46 1.60
N TRP A 310 2.69 1.46 0.33
CA TRP A 310 1.78 0.95 -0.69
C TRP A 310 2.54 0.08 -1.66
N ILE A 311 1.99 -1.08 -1.92
CA ILE A 311 2.41 -1.98 -2.99
C ILE A 311 1.37 -1.80 -4.08
N GLY A 312 1.80 -1.58 -5.33
CA GLY A 312 0.87 -1.40 -6.44
C GLY A 312 -0.05 -2.61 -6.61
N ASP A 313 -1.35 -2.38 -6.63
CA ASP A 313 -2.34 -3.43 -6.83
C ASP A 313 -2.37 -3.93 -8.28
N TYR A 314 -1.89 -3.10 -9.21
CA TYR A 314 -1.73 -3.39 -10.63
C TYR A 314 -0.59 -2.53 -11.18
N GLU A 315 0.01 -2.96 -12.30
CA GLU A 315 1.19 -2.31 -12.89
C GLU A 315 0.81 -1.02 -13.65
N ASP A 316 0.51 0.03 -12.88
CA ASP A 316 0.18 1.36 -13.40
C ASP A 316 0.41 2.43 -12.31
N PRO A 317 0.91 3.65 -12.65
CA PRO A 317 1.10 4.73 -11.68
C PRO A 317 -0.19 5.16 -10.96
N ASN A 318 -1.34 4.95 -11.56
CA ASN A 318 -2.64 5.28 -10.98
C ASN A 318 -2.87 4.59 -9.62
N THR A 319 -2.33 3.37 -9.40
CA THR A 319 -2.49 2.64 -8.13
C THR A 319 -1.92 3.42 -6.93
N PHE A 320 -0.94 4.29 -7.15
CA PHE A 320 -0.36 5.17 -6.13
C PHE A 320 -1.12 6.49 -6.00
N LEU A 321 -1.33 7.18 -7.12
CA LEU A 321 -1.95 8.50 -7.10
C LEU A 321 -3.44 8.46 -6.72
N ASP A 322 -4.16 7.41 -7.09
CA ASP A 322 -5.57 7.25 -6.69
C ASP A 322 -5.78 7.17 -5.17
N LEU A 323 -4.73 6.77 -4.41
CA LEU A 323 -4.75 6.75 -2.94
C LEU A 323 -5.06 8.11 -2.32
N MET A 324 -4.62 9.18 -2.95
CA MET A 324 -4.69 10.54 -2.41
C MET A 324 -5.93 11.30 -2.85
N ARG A 325 -6.80 10.66 -3.66
CA ARG A 325 -8.07 11.27 -4.08
C ARG A 325 -9.05 11.37 -2.90
N PRO A 326 -9.92 12.40 -2.90
CA PRO A 326 -10.97 12.53 -1.91
C PRO A 326 -11.93 11.32 -1.95
N ASN A 327 -12.52 11.00 -0.81
CA ASN A 327 -13.48 9.90 -0.66
C ASN A 327 -12.95 8.49 -1.03
N ARG A 328 -11.64 8.32 -1.17
CA ARG A 328 -11.00 7.01 -1.28
C ARG A 328 -10.68 6.45 0.10
N GLY A 329 -11.02 5.18 0.31
CA GLY A 329 -10.86 4.49 1.60
C GLY A 329 -9.42 4.46 2.13
N ASN A 330 -8.43 4.70 1.28
CA ASN A 330 -7.01 4.68 1.61
C ASN A 330 -6.37 6.06 1.83
N ASN A 331 -7.05 7.16 1.52
CA ASN A 331 -6.62 8.50 1.92
C ASN A 331 -6.93 8.71 3.41
N LYS A 332 -5.93 8.51 4.26
CA LYS A 332 -6.04 8.67 5.72
C LYS A 332 -5.50 10.03 6.22
N THR A 333 -5.04 10.89 5.30
CA THR A 333 -4.40 12.16 5.65
C THR A 333 -5.40 13.29 5.89
N GLY A 334 -6.63 13.15 5.40
CA GLY A 334 -7.62 14.23 5.33
C GLY A 334 -7.33 15.27 4.24
N TRP A 335 -6.28 15.08 3.44
CA TRP A 335 -5.94 15.99 2.35
C TRP A 335 -6.90 15.84 1.18
N GLU A 336 -7.37 16.98 0.66
CA GLU A 336 -8.23 17.07 -0.51
C GLU A 336 -7.79 18.27 -1.36
N ASP A 337 -7.76 18.08 -2.68
CA ASP A 337 -7.49 19.14 -3.64
C ASP A 337 -8.34 18.92 -4.91
N LEU A 338 -9.17 19.89 -5.23
CA LEU A 338 -10.10 19.81 -6.38
C LEU A 338 -9.37 19.76 -7.73
N LYS A 339 -8.21 20.44 -7.84
CA LYS A 339 -7.40 20.41 -9.06
C LYS A 339 -6.77 19.02 -9.23
N TYR A 340 -6.26 18.46 -8.16
CA TYR A 340 -5.73 17.10 -8.15
C TYR A 340 -6.78 16.09 -8.62
N ASP A 341 -7.98 16.11 -8.02
CA ASP A 341 -9.04 15.18 -8.39
C ASP A 341 -9.47 15.35 -9.84
N PHE A 342 -9.58 16.59 -10.33
CA PHE A 342 -9.91 16.87 -11.73
C PHE A 342 -8.86 16.33 -12.71
N VAL A 343 -7.58 16.52 -12.40
CA VAL A 343 -6.47 16.01 -13.23
C VAL A 343 -6.45 14.49 -13.23
N MET A 344 -6.66 13.86 -12.06
CA MET A 344 -6.77 12.40 -11.96
C MET A 344 -7.97 11.84 -12.75
N GLN A 345 -9.11 12.50 -12.72
CA GLN A 345 -10.27 12.11 -13.52
C GLN A 345 -9.96 12.16 -15.02
N LYS A 346 -9.30 13.22 -15.50
CA LYS A 346 -8.84 13.31 -16.88
C LYS A 346 -7.88 12.19 -17.26
N ALA A 347 -6.86 11.94 -16.42
CA ALA A 347 -5.90 10.88 -16.64
C ALA A 347 -6.55 9.50 -16.74
N ASN A 348 -7.60 9.26 -15.94
CA ASN A 348 -8.36 8.01 -15.97
C ASN A 348 -9.35 7.88 -17.12
N SER A 349 -9.56 8.94 -17.89
CA SER A 349 -10.51 8.97 -19.00
C SER A 349 -9.90 9.19 -20.39
N THR A 350 -8.58 9.24 -20.52
CA THR A 350 -7.88 9.32 -21.81
C THR A 350 -7.23 7.99 -22.21
N ASN A 351 -7.33 7.64 -23.50
CA ASN A 351 -6.65 6.47 -24.08
C ASN A 351 -5.25 6.79 -24.62
N ASN A 352 -4.90 8.06 -24.72
CA ASN A 352 -3.57 8.48 -25.15
C ASN A 352 -2.61 8.34 -23.97
N GLN A 353 -1.67 7.41 -24.04
CA GLN A 353 -0.74 7.11 -22.93
C GLN A 353 0.19 8.29 -22.61
N GLU A 354 0.67 9.02 -23.62
CA GLU A 354 1.56 10.16 -23.44
C GLU A 354 0.82 11.31 -22.72
N GLU A 355 -0.36 11.70 -23.21
CA GLU A 355 -1.23 12.68 -22.57
C GLU A 355 -1.60 12.25 -21.13
N ARG A 356 -1.89 10.97 -20.94
CA ARG A 356 -2.20 10.40 -19.62
C ARG A 356 -1.04 10.56 -18.64
N TYR A 357 0.17 10.25 -19.08
CA TYR A 357 1.35 10.37 -18.22
C TYR A 357 1.67 11.81 -17.87
N GLU A 358 1.47 12.77 -18.78
CA GLU A 358 1.58 14.19 -18.48
C GLU A 358 0.57 14.63 -17.40
N LEU A 359 -0.68 14.16 -17.49
CA LEU A 359 -1.69 14.43 -16.48
C LEU A 359 -1.33 13.79 -15.12
N LEU A 360 -0.81 12.56 -15.10
CA LEU A 360 -0.36 11.91 -13.87
C LEU A 360 0.86 12.64 -13.27
N MET A 361 1.78 13.16 -14.09
CA MET A 361 2.88 14.01 -13.63
C MET A 361 2.36 15.34 -13.06
N GLU A 362 1.34 15.95 -13.66
CA GLU A 362 0.70 17.14 -13.08
C GLU A 362 0.07 16.84 -11.71
N ALA A 363 -0.61 15.70 -11.58
CA ALA A 363 -1.16 15.26 -10.29
C ALA A 363 -0.05 15.05 -9.26
N GLU A 364 1.04 14.38 -9.63
CA GLU A 364 2.21 14.19 -8.77
C GLU A 364 2.81 15.54 -8.30
N ARG A 365 2.95 16.52 -9.19
CA ARG A 365 3.43 17.88 -8.85
C ARG A 365 2.51 18.58 -7.85
N ILE A 366 1.19 18.43 -7.98
CA ILE A 366 0.21 19.00 -7.03
C ILE A 366 0.35 18.31 -5.66
N LEU A 367 0.50 17.01 -5.63
CA LEU A 367 0.61 16.23 -4.41
C LEU A 367 1.88 16.54 -3.62
N ILE A 368 3.00 16.73 -4.31
CA ILE A 368 4.32 16.93 -3.71
C ILE A 368 4.55 18.40 -3.33
N ASN A 369 3.91 19.36 -4.01
CA ASN A 369 4.07 20.81 -3.81
C ASN A 369 2.89 21.45 -3.10
#